data_f6727dc41089392a3d0299a4e6e9f9a8
#
_entry.id   f6727dc41089392a3d0299a4e6e9f9a8
#
_cell.length_a   1.000
_cell.length_b   1.000
_cell.length_c   1.000
_cell.angle_alpha   90.00
_cell.angle_beta   90.00
_cell.angle_gamma   90.00
#
_symmetry.space_group_name_H-M   'P 1'
#
loop_
_entity.id
_entity.type
_entity.pdbx_description
1 polymer ?
#
loop_
_entity_poly.entity_id
_entity_poly.type
_entity_poly.pdbx_seq_one_letter_code
_entity_poly.pdbx_strand_id
1 'polypeptide(L)'
;MEIKQLFAPSRDIYRSIEKVIAYGVSQEERLRKEIAEYVVTDAIDEQFNQLLSKMQVAMEAGGENEVGVWVSGFYGSGKSSFTKYLGLAFDDSVTIDGVPFRQHLQDRLKNTTTRQLLSTVSKRFPAAVLMLDLATEQVSGATMEEVSSVLYYKVLQWAGYSRNLKVASLERRLKQEGRYEEFLNRFEEKTGGEAWHDYRNDELVVDSLIPEIAHELYPSLFTTPASFNTATSEVIRFENDRVQEMLDIVRENSGKEHVIFIVDEVGQYVGARQPLILNLDGLAKNIKA
;
A
#
# COMPACT_ATOMS: atom_id res chain seq x y z
N MET A 1 -35.63 -30.52 11.34
CA MET A 1 -34.79 -29.42 11.83
C MET A 1 -34.19 -28.71 10.63
N GLU A 2 -34.52 -27.47 10.41
CA GLU A 2 -33.92 -26.71 9.30
C GLU A 2 -32.50 -26.26 9.69
N ILE A 3 -31.57 -26.29 8.75
CA ILE A 3 -30.17 -25.86 8.95
C ILE A 3 -30.08 -24.45 9.57
N LYS A 4 -31.03 -23.59 9.19
CA LYS A 4 -31.13 -22.21 9.73
C LYS A 4 -31.26 -22.18 11.27
N GLN A 5 -31.86 -23.17 11.88
CA GLN A 5 -32.06 -23.25 13.34
C GLN A 5 -30.77 -23.58 14.12
N LEU A 6 -29.72 -24.01 13.42
CA LEU A 6 -28.38 -24.25 13.99
C LEU A 6 -27.57 -22.98 14.18
N PHE A 7 -28.00 -21.86 13.60
CA PHE A 7 -27.29 -20.58 13.66
C PHE A 7 -28.02 -19.58 14.57
N ALA A 8 -27.27 -18.66 15.13
CA ALA A 8 -27.85 -17.57 15.90
C ALA A 8 -28.87 -16.78 15.04
N PRO A 9 -30.04 -16.39 15.60
CA PRO A 9 -31.08 -15.69 14.86
C PRO A 9 -30.63 -14.41 14.16
N SER A 10 -29.59 -13.77 14.68
CA SER A 10 -28.98 -12.55 14.12
C SER A 10 -28.05 -12.81 12.93
N ARG A 11 -27.75 -14.06 12.60
CA ARG A 11 -26.88 -14.39 11.46
C ARG A 11 -27.67 -14.61 10.19
N ASP A 12 -27.32 -13.84 9.17
CA ASP A 12 -27.80 -14.07 7.80
C ASP A 12 -26.98 -15.18 7.14
N ILE A 13 -27.52 -16.40 7.13
CA ILE A 13 -26.88 -17.57 6.52
C ILE A 13 -26.94 -17.57 4.98
N TYR A 14 -27.72 -16.69 4.39
CA TYR A 14 -27.86 -16.55 2.93
C TYR A 14 -26.98 -15.43 2.38
N ARG A 15 -26.26 -14.74 3.24
CA ARG A 15 -25.32 -13.69 2.85
C ARG A 15 -24.25 -14.23 1.91
N SER A 16 -23.93 -13.46 0.87
CA SER A 16 -22.77 -13.73 0.03
C SER A 16 -21.50 -13.59 0.87
N ILE A 17 -20.71 -14.65 0.92
CA ILE A 17 -19.38 -14.63 1.54
C ILE A 17 -18.39 -14.25 0.44
N GLU A 18 -17.66 -13.17 0.66
CA GLU A 18 -16.59 -12.79 -0.25
C GLU A 18 -15.44 -13.80 -0.17
N LYS A 19 -15.05 -14.31 -1.32
CA LYS A 19 -14.00 -15.34 -1.43
C LYS A 19 -12.59 -14.78 -1.24
N VAL A 20 -12.42 -13.48 -1.48
CA VAL A 20 -11.14 -12.80 -1.43
C VAL A 20 -11.27 -11.55 -0.56
N ILE A 21 -10.31 -11.35 0.32
CA ILE A 21 -10.23 -10.14 1.13
C ILE A 21 -9.61 -9.04 0.27
N ALA A 22 -10.40 -8.05 -0.13
CA ALA A 22 -9.87 -6.93 -0.89
C ALA A 22 -9.04 -6.00 0.00
N TYR A 23 -7.85 -5.68 -0.48
CA TYR A 23 -7.01 -4.62 0.05
C TYR A 23 -7.38 -3.34 -0.69
N GLY A 24 -8.15 -2.50 -0.08
CA GLY A 24 -8.62 -1.24 -0.66
C GLY A 24 -9.47 -0.48 0.34
N VAL A 25 -9.98 0.66 -0.04
CA VAL A 25 -10.92 1.43 0.78
C VAL A 25 -12.16 0.57 1.02
N SER A 26 -12.11 -0.27 2.04
CA SER A 26 -13.26 -1.04 2.47
C SER A 26 -14.29 -0.06 2.97
N GLN A 27 -15.49 -0.13 2.44
CA GLN A 27 -16.62 0.56 3.04
C GLN A 27 -16.70 0.12 4.50
N GLU A 28 -16.83 1.05 5.41
CA GLU A 28 -16.87 0.82 6.86
C GLU A 28 -17.82 -0.32 7.25
N GLU A 29 -18.99 -0.39 6.63
CA GLU A 29 -19.97 -1.46 6.86
C GLU A 29 -19.43 -2.86 6.54
N ARG A 30 -18.64 -2.98 5.47
CA ARG A 30 -17.99 -4.22 5.09
C ARG A 30 -16.96 -4.64 6.13
N LEU A 31 -16.09 -3.70 6.52
CA LEU A 31 -15.05 -3.96 7.52
C LEU A 31 -15.66 -4.33 8.88
N ARG A 32 -16.78 -3.71 9.25
CA ARG A 32 -17.55 -4.07 10.45
C ARG A 32 -18.02 -5.52 10.42
N LYS A 33 -18.58 -5.96 9.30
CA LYS A 33 -19.02 -7.34 9.13
C LYS A 33 -17.85 -8.33 9.16
N GLU A 34 -16.78 -8.02 8.46
CA GLU A 34 -15.58 -8.86 8.40
C GLU A 34 -14.97 -9.07 9.81
N ILE A 35 -14.75 -7.98 10.57
CA ILE A 35 -14.15 -8.09 11.90
C ILE A 35 -15.09 -8.75 12.90
N ALA A 36 -16.41 -8.56 12.79
CA ALA A 36 -17.39 -9.20 13.65
C ALA A 36 -17.41 -10.72 13.51
N GLU A 37 -17.04 -11.22 12.35
CA GLU A 37 -16.99 -12.66 12.05
C GLU A 37 -15.60 -13.28 12.18
N TYR A 38 -14.59 -12.46 12.41
CA TYR A 38 -13.23 -12.96 12.56
C TYR A 38 -13.08 -13.82 13.81
N VAL A 39 -12.75 -15.09 13.60
CA VAL A 39 -12.56 -16.05 14.68
C VAL A 39 -11.07 -16.16 14.99
N VAL A 40 -10.67 -15.71 16.17
CA VAL A 40 -9.32 -15.87 16.67
C VAL A 40 -9.23 -17.15 17.49
N THR A 41 -8.47 -18.12 17.00
CA THR A 41 -8.11 -19.34 17.76
C THR A 41 -6.95 -19.03 18.72
N ASP A 42 -6.67 -19.95 19.66
CA ASP A 42 -5.54 -19.77 20.59
C ASP A 42 -4.21 -19.70 19.83
N ALA A 43 -4.08 -20.50 18.75
CA ALA A 43 -2.89 -20.46 17.89
C ALA A 43 -2.73 -19.12 17.15
N ILE A 44 -3.83 -18.53 16.67
CA ILE A 44 -3.81 -17.21 16.02
C ILE A 44 -3.49 -16.12 17.02
N ASP A 45 -4.05 -16.18 18.24
CA ASP A 45 -3.75 -15.22 19.31
C ASP A 45 -2.26 -15.25 19.68
N GLU A 46 -1.69 -16.45 19.84
CA GLU A 46 -0.26 -16.63 20.10
C GLU A 46 0.62 -16.07 18.95
N GLN A 47 0.22 -16.25 17.68
CA GLN A 47 0.93 -15.66 16.55
C GLN A 47 0.87 -14.12 16.56
N PHE A 48 -0.27 -13.51 16.93
CA PHE A 48 -0.34 -12.07 17.14
C PHE A 48 0.61 -11.63 18.25
N ASN A 49 0.64 -12.35 19.36
CA ASN A 49 1.52 -12.01 20.49
C ASN A 49 3.00 -12.05 20.09
N GLN A 50 3.43 -13.12 19.44
CA GLN A 50 4.82 -13.29 18.98
C GLN A 50 5.22 -12.23 17.96
N LEU A 51 4.36 -11.93 16.99
CA LEU A 51 4.66 -10.94 15.97
C LEU A 51 4.72 -9.53 16.56
N LEU A 52 3.74 -9.14 17.37
CA LEU A 52 3.72 -7.83 18.03
C LEU A 52 4.92 -7.64 18.95
N SER A 53 5.36 -8.68 19.67
CA SER A 53 6.56 -8.62 20.51
C SER A 53 7.82 -8.37 19.68
N LYS A 54 7.95 -9.04 18.51
CA LYS A 54 9.07 -8.81 17.61
C LYS A 54 9.03 -7.41 16.99
N MET A 55 7.85 -6.94 16.58
CA MET A 55 7.67 -5.58 16.06
C MET A 55 8.04 -4.53 17.10
N GLN A 56 7.64 -4.72 18.36
CA GLN A 56 8.01 -3.81 19.44
C GLN A 56 9.54 -3.72 19.59
N VAL A 57 10.23 -4.85 19.65
CA VAL A 57 11.69 -4.88 19.79
C VAL A 57 12.37 -4.18 18.62
N ALA A 58 11.93 -4.44 17.39
CA ALA A 58 12.51 -3.83 16.20
C ALA A 58 12.29 -2.30 16.16
N MET A 59 11.09 -1.84 16.47
CA MET A 59 10.76 -0.43 16.49
C MET A 59 11.46 0.33 17.63
N GLU A 60 11.66 -0.31 18.79
CA GLU A 60 12.42 0.27 19.91
C GLU A 60 13.91 0.38 19.63
N ALA A 61 14.44 -0.48 18.77
CA ALA A 61 15.85 -0.46 18.34
C ALA A 61 16.14 0.56 17.20
N GLY A 62 15.15 1.38 16.83
CA GLY A 62 15.33 2.43 15.84
C GLY A 62 15.59 1.94 14.41
N GLY A 63 15.12 0.74 14.07
CA GLY A 63 15.26 0.17 12.73
C GLY A 63 16.53 -0.68 12.52
N GLU A 64 17.42 -0.78 13.50
CA GLU A 64 18.59 -1.68 13.43
C GLU A 64 18.18 -3.16 13.34
N ASN A 65 17.01 -3.50 13.87
CA ASN A 65 16.43 -4.84 13.80
C ASN A 65 15.21 -4.85 12.89
N GLU A 66 15.36 -5.48 11.76
CA GLU A 66 14.29 -5.57 10.81
C GLU A 66 13.12 -6.39 11.18
N VAL A 67 12.01 -6.06 10.51
CA VAL A 67 10.86 -6.92 10.51
C VAL A 67 10.45 -7.26 9.07
N GLY A 68 11.18 -8.20 8.47
CA GLY A 68 10.65 -8.95 7.33
C GLY A 68 9.85 -10.13 7.87
N VAL A 69 8.53 -10.14 7.65
CA VAL A 69 7.67 -11.22 8.13
C VAL A 69 7.10 -12.00 6.96
N TRP A 70 7.35 -13.30 6.95
CA TRP A 70 6.76 -14.21 5.99
C TRP A 70 5.61 -14.99 6.64
N VAL A 71 4.37 -14.75 6.17
CA VAL A 71 3.18 -15.45 6.64
C VAL A 71 2.82 -16.56 5.65
N SER A 72 2.94 -17.81 6.08
CA SER A 72 2.62 -18.98 5.26
C SER A 72 1.52 -19.82 5.88
N GLY A 73 0.82 -20.61 5.06
CA GLY A 73 -0.23 -21.52 5.50
C GLY A 73 -1.08 -22.00 4.32
N PHE A 74 -1.93 -22.97 4.56
CA PHE A 74 -2.82 -23.53 3.54
C PHE A 74 -3.83 -22.49 3.03
N TYR A 75 -4.38 -22.75 1.85
CA TYR A 75 -5.47 -21.94 1.32
C TYR A 75 -6.66 -21.93 2.30
N GLY A 76 -7.23 -20.75 2.52
CA GLY A 76 -8.34 -20.59 3.48
C GLY A 76 -7.94 -20.59 4.96
N SER A 77 -6.66 -20.64 5.32
CA SER A 77 -6.21 -20.59 6.72
C SER A 77 -6.29 -19.21 7.40
N GLY A 78 -6.73 -18.17 6.68
CA GLY A 78 -6.92 -16.82 7.24
C GLY A 78 -5.68 -15.92 7.18
N LYS A 79 -4.66 -16.25 6.38
CA LYS A 79 -3.45 -15.43 6.24
C LYS A 79 -3.74 -13.98 5.90
N SER A 80 -4.53 -13.76 4.84
CA SER A 80 -4.89 -12.40 4.37
C SER A 80 -5.69 -11.62 5.42
N SER A 81 -6.57 -12.28 6.18
CA SER A 81 -7.30 -11.65 7.29
C SER A 81 -6.35 -11.27 8.42
N PHE A 82 -5.42 -12.17 8.77
CA PHE A 82 -4.44 -11.95 9.82
C PHE A 82 -3.57 -10.72 9.50
N THR A 83 -2.98 -10.65 8.31
CA THR A 83 -2.11 -9.54 7.89
C THR A 83 -2.88 -8.25 7.71
N LYS A 84 -4.06 -8.29 7.07
CA LYS A 84 -4.95 -7.13 6.90
C LYS A 84 -5.33 -6.51 8.23
N TYR A 85 -5.84 -7.31 9.17
CA TYR A 85 -6.33 -6.76 10.44
C TYR A 85 -5.19 -6.29 11.33
N LEU A 86 -4.04 -6.94 11.28
CA LEU A 86 -2.84 -6.42 11.94
C LEU A 86 -2.48 -5.03 11.39
N GLY A 87 -2.37 -4.90 10.06
CA GLY A 87 -2.07 -3.61 9.44
C GLY A 87 -3.07 -2.53 9.81
N LEU A 88 -4.38 -2.79 9.64
CA LEU A 88 -5.43 -1.83 9.97
C LEU A 88 -5.39 -1.39 11.44
N ALA A 89 -4.88 -2.22 12.35
CA ALA A 89 -4.74 -1.87 13.75
C ALA A 89 -3.63 -0.83 14.03
N PHE A 90 -2.68 -0.66 13.11
CA PHE A 90 -1.63 0.37 13.18
C PHE A 90 -2.02 1.67 12.47
N ASP A 91 -3.09 1.67 11.69
CA ASP A 91 -3.59 2.85 11.01
C ASP A 91 -4.70 3.52 11.81
N ASP A 92 -4.38 4.62 12.47
CA ASP A 92 -5.31 5.39 13.30
C ASP A 92 -6.45 6.05 12.50
N SER A 93 -6.31 6.18 11.17
CA SER A 93 -7.34 6.74 10.30
C SER A 93 -8.49 5.75 10.05
N VAL A 94 -8.24 4.45 10.26
CA VAL A 94 -9.25 3.40 10.06
C VAL A 94 -10.13 3.27 11.29
N THR A 95 -11.39 3.65 11.14
CA THR A 95 -12.40 3.58 12.21
C THR A 95 -13.64 2.80 11.79
N ILE A 96 -14.37 2.26 12.75
CA ILE A 96 -15.72 1.71 12.60
C ILE A 96 -16.59 2.37 13.68
N ASP A 97 -17.68 3.03 13.27
CA ASP A 97 -18.55 3.82 14.15
C ASP A 97 -17.75 4.88 14.98
N GLY A 98 -16.69 5.46 14.37
CA GLY A 98 -15.80 6.40 15.04
C GLY A 98 -14.83 5.76 16.05
N VAL A 99 -14.83 4.43 16.20
CA VAL A 99 -13.92 3.68 17.05
C VAL A 99 -12.75 3.16 16.24
N PRO A 100 -11.48 3.40 16.65
CA PRO A 100 -10.32 2.89 15.93
C PRO A 100 -10.34 1.37 15.73
N PHE A 101 -9.98 0.90 14.54
CA PHE A 101 -10.03 -0.53 14.19
C PHE A 101 -9.27 -1.42 15.17
N ARG A 102 -8.17 -0.94 15.74
CA ARG A 102 -7.42 -1.69 16.77
C ARG A 102 -8.28 -2.15 17.95
N GLN A 103 -9.29 -1.38 18.35
CA GLN A 103 -10.17 -1.78 19.46
C GLN A 103 -11.07 -2.95 19.05
N HIS A 104 -11.61 -2.92 17.85
CA HIS A 104 -12.39 -4.03 17.32
C HIS A 104 -11.56 -5.31 17.19
N LEU A 105 -10.28 -5.20 16.78
CA LEU A 105 -9.39 -6.37 16.76
C LEU A 105 -9.07 -6.85 18.18
N GLN A 106 -8.83 -5.94 19.14
CA GLN A 106 -8.60 -6.29 20.54
C GLN A 106 -9.76 -7.11 21.14
N ASP A 107 -11.00 -6.78 20.78
CA ASP A 107 -12.19 -7.51 21.27
C ASP A 107 -12.25 -8.95 20.73
N ARG A 108 -11.54 -9.25 19.65
CA ARG A 108 -11.44 -10.61 19.09
C ARG A 108 -10.31 -11.44 19.71
N LEU A 109 -9.26 -10.78 20.21
CA LEU A 109 -8.15 -11.47 20.86
C LEU A 109 -8.62 -12.05 22.21
N LYS A 110 -8.10 -13.22 22.53
CA LYS A 110 -8.49 -13.95 23.75
C LYS A 110 -7.60 -13.60 24.93
N ASN A 111 -6.29 -13.49 24.70
CA ASN A 111 -5.30 -13.27 25.73
C ASN A 111 -5.20 -11.77 26.08
N THR A 112 -5.33 -11.45 27.37
CA THR A 112 -5.21 -10.08 27.87
C THR A 112 -3.83 -9.48 27.56
N THR A 113 -2.77 -10.26 27.61
CA THR A 113 -1.41 -9.82 27.28
C THR A 113 -1.31 -9.40 25.82
N THR A 114 -1.86 -10.20 24.89
CA THR A 114 -1.88 -9.88 23.46
C THR A 114 -2.70 -8.60 23.19
N ARG A 115 -3.85 -8.43 23.86
CA ARG A 115 -4.66 -7.20 23.76
C ARG A 115 -3.88 -5.97 24.22
N GLN A 116 -3.21 -6.05 25.36
CA GLN A 116 -2.40 -4.95 25.89
C GLN A 116 -1.23 -4.63 24.97
N LEU A 117 -0.54 -5.65 24.49
CA LEU A 117 0.59 -5.52 23.57
C LEU A 117 0.16 -4.83 22.26
N LEU A 118 -0.94 -5.26 21.63
CA LEU A 118 -1.50 -4.62 20.44
C LEU A 118 -1.78 -3.13 20.69
N SER A 119 -2.45 -2.80 21.81
CA SER A 119 -2.73 -1.41 22.15
C SER A 119 -1.46 -0.58 22.37
N THR A 120 -0.48 -1.15 23.06
CA THR A 120 0.76 -0.45 23.38
C THR A 120 1.59 -0.19 22.14
N VAL A 121 1.82 -1.23 21.34
CA VAL A 121 2.68 -1.12 20.13
C VAL A 121 2.05 -0.22 19.08
N SER A 122 0.77 -0.41 18.77
CA SER A 122 0.11 0.39 17.72
C SER A 122 -0.06 1.87 18.08
N LYS A 123 -0.22 2.20 19.38
CA LYS A 123 -0.28 3.60 19.81
C LYS A 123 1.07 4.27 19.88
N ARG A 124 2.09 3.52 20.31
CA ARG A 124 3.45 4.05 20.44
C ARG A 124 4.12 4.24 19.07
N PHE A 125 3.79 3.39 18.11
CA PHE A 125 4.38 3.35 16.78
C PHE A 125 3.29 3.40 15.70
N PRO A 126 2.57 4.53 15.57
CA PRO A 126 1.58 4.69 14.52
C PRO A 126 2.26 4.60 13.16
N ALA A 127 1.72 3.78 12.27
CA ALA A 127 2.31 3.52 10.97
C ALA A 127 1.39 3.91 9.82
N ALA A 128 1.98 4.31 8.70
CA ALA A 128 1.29 4.29 7.42
C ALA A 128 1.27 2.85 6.90
N VAL A 129 0.10 2.36 6.53
CA VAL A 129 -0.08 0.99 6.10
C VAL A 129 -0.49 0.93 4.64
N LEU A 130 0.36 0.33 3.82
CA LEU A 130 0.07 0.11 2.40
C LEU A 130 -0.11 -1.39 2.14
N MET A 131 -1.26 -1.73 1.56
CA MET A 131 -1.62 -3.10 1.25
C MET A 131 -1.64 -3.31 -0.26
N LEU A 132 -0.95 -4.35 -0.70
CA LEU A 132 -0.80 -4.75 -2.09
C LEU A 132 -1.21 -6.21 -2.25
N ASP A 133 -2.13 -6.48 -3.17
CA ASP A 133 -2.47 -7.83 -3.61
C ASP A 133 -1.90 -8.05 -5.02
N LEU A 134 -0.84 -8.84 -5.13
CA LEU A 134 -0.14 -9.08 -6.39
C LEU A 134 -0.97 -9.88 -7.40
N ALA A 135 -2.07 -10.55 -6.98
CA ALA A 135 -2.96 -11.25 -7.90
C ALA A 135 -3.88 -10.28 -8.66
N THR A 136 -4.19 -9.12 -8.08
CA THR A 136 -5.14 -8.15 -8.65
C THR A 136 -4.46 -6.92 -9.26
N GLU A 137 -3.23 -6.63 -8.88
CA GLU A 137 -2.50 -5.48 -9.40
C GLU A 137 -1.98 -5.77 -10.82
N GLN A 138 -2.60 -5.14 -11.80
CA GLN A 138 -2.11 -5.11 -13.17
C GLN A 138 -1.42 -3.78 -13.42
N VAL A 139 -0.11 -3.82 -13.61
CA VAL A 139 0.62 -2.66 -14.13
C VAL A 139 0.42 -2.63 -15.64
N SER A 140 -0.20 -1.57 -16.14
CA SER A 140 -0.56 -1.44 -17.55
C SER A 140 0.69 -1.61 -18.45
N GLY A 141 0.67 -2.62 -19.29
CA GLY A 141 1.68 -2.85 -20.33
C GLY A 141 2.87 -3.72 -19.93
N ALA A 142 2.92 -4.26 -18.71
CA ALA A 142 4.04 -5.06 -18.26
C ALA A 142 3.72 -6.55 -18.18
N THR A 143 4.57 -7.35 -18.79
CA THR A 143 4.68 -8.77 -18.55
C THR A 143 5.56 -8.98 -17.32
N MET A 144 4.97 -9.25 -16.16
CA MET A 144 5.63 -9.67 -14.92
C MET A 144 6.78 -8.76 -14.45
N GLU A 145 6.42 -7.64 -13.86
CA GLU A 145 7.39 -6.74 -13.25
C GLU A 145 7.96 -7.28 -11.93
N GLU A 146 9.12 -6.77 -11.57
CA GLU A 146 9.71 -6.97 -10.25
C GLU A 146 8.76 -6.51 -9.13
N VAL A 147 8.71 -7.24 -8.02
CA VAL A 147 7.86 -6.89 -6.87
C VAL A 147 8.15 -5.47 -6.36
N SER A 148 9.42 -5.07 -6.38
CA SER A 148 9.84 -3.71 -6.02
C SER A 148 9.23 -2.64 -6.93
N SER A 149 9.12 -2.90 -8.23
CA SER A 149 8.51 -1.99 -9.20
C SER A 149 7.00 -1.87 -8.99
N VAL A 150 6.32 -3.00 -8.75
CA VAL A 150 4.88 -3.02 -8.46
C VAL A 150 4.58 -2.25 -7.16
N LEU A 151 5.39 -2.47 -6.12
CA LEU A 151 5.25 -1.76 -4.85
C LEU A 151 5.49 -0.25 -5.01
N TYR A 152 6.54 0.14 -5.74
CA TYR A 152 6.82 1.54 -6.04
C TYR A 152 5.64 2.22 -6.77
N TYR A 153 5.11 1.54 -7.79
CA TYR A 153 3.94 2.02 -8.49
C TYR A 153 2.72 2.19 -7.56
N LYS A 154 2.51 1.23 -6.66
CA LYS A 154 1.42 1.32 -5.66
C LYS A 154 1.59 2.50 -4.72
N VAL A 155 2.82 2.78 -4.28
CA VAL A 155 3.13 3.95 -3.45
C VAL A 155 2.81 5.25 -4.18
N LEU A 156 3.20 5.37 -5.45
CA LEU A 156 2.86 6.54 -6.27
C LEU A 156 1.36 6.73 -6.40
N GLN A 157 0.61 5.64 -6.68
CA GLN A 157 -0.85 5.68 -6.77
C GLN A 157 -1.51 6.09 -5.45
N TRP A 158 -1.05 5.53 -4.34
CA TRP A 158 -1.52 5.87 -3.00
C TRP A 158 -1.27 7.35 -2.67
N ALA A 159 -0.13 7.88 -3.06
CA ALA A 159 0.23 9.30 -2.87
C ALA A 159 -0.47 10.25 -3.86
N GLY A 160 -1.32 9.71 -4.74
CA GLY A 160 -2.13 10.51 -5.66
C GLY A 160 -1.42 10.98 -6.92
N TYR A 161 -0.29 10.39 -7.29
CA TYR A 161 0.38 10.64 -8.57
C TYR A 161 -0.36 10.00 -9.75
N SER A 162 -0.01 10.41 -10.98
CA SER A 162 -0.56 9.84 -12.20
C SER A 162 -0.34 8.31 -12.28
N ARG A 163 -1.26 7.62 -12.93
CA ARG A 163 -1.10 6.19 -13.26
C ARG A 163 -0.04 5.94 -14.33
N ASN A 164 0.29 6.94 -15.13
CA ASN A 164 1.41 6.86 -16.06
C ASN A 164 2.72 7.05 -15.30
N LEU A 165 3.57 6.02 -15.27
CA LEU A 165 4.79 6.03 -14.46
C LEU A 165 5.77 7.15 -14.85
N LYS A 166 5.84 7.53 -16.14
CA LYS A 166 6.68 8.65 -16.59
C LYS A 166 6.17 9.98 -16.06
N VAL A 167 4.86 10.18 -16.12
CA VAL A 167 4.22 11.39 -15.58
C VAL A 167 4.35 11.45 -14.06
N ALA A 168 4.10 10.35 -13.36
CA ALA A 168 4.32 10.28 -11.92
C ALA A 168 5.77 10.60 -11.52
N SER A 169 6.75 10.12 -12.30
CA SER A 169 8.17 10.44 -12.10
C SER A 169 8.47 11.93 -12.33
N LEU A 170 7.82 12.55 -13.33
CA LEU A 170 7.90 13.99 -13.57
C LEU A 170 7.28 14.79 -12.42
N GLU A 171 6.08 14.43 -11.98
CA GLU A 171 5.42 15.07 -10.83
C GLU A 171 6.29 15.00 -9.58
N ARG A 172 6.87 13.81 -9.30
CA ARG A 172 7.76 13.62 -8.15
C ARG A 172 8.99 14.51 -8.25
N ARG A 173 9.68 14.53 -9.39
CA ARG A 173 10.83 15.39 -9.64
C ARG A 173 10.48 16.87 -9.43
N LEU A 174 9.37 17.31 -9.99
CA LEU A 174 8.90 18.70 -9.83
C LEU A 174 8.62 19.08 -8.38
N LYS A 175 8.07 18.16 -7.58
CA LYS A 175 7.85 18.38 -6.15
C LYS A 175 9.17 18.46 -5.39
N GLN A 176 10.14 17.59 -5.66
CA GLN A 176 11.46 17.61 -5.04
C GLN A 176 12.24 18.88 -5.37
N GLU A 177 12.12 19.38 -6.60
CA GLU A 177 12.75 20.62 -7.04
C GLU A 177 11.97 21.90 -6.65
N GLY A 178 10.79 21.77 -6.00
CA GLY A 178 9.93 22.90 -5.62
C GLY A 178 9.26 23.59 -6.81
N ARG A 179 9.15 22.91 -7.95
CA ARG A 179 8.59 23.44 -9.22
C ARG A 179 7.21 22.89 -9.56
N TYR A 180 6.57 22.16 -8.66
CA TYR A 180 5.27 21.54 -8.94
C TYR A 180 4.18 22.58 -9.22
N GLU A 181 4.18 23.72 -8.52
CA GLU A 181 3.25 24.81 -8.78
C GLU A 181 3.44 25.43 -10.18
N GLU A 182 4.68 25.51 -10.68
CA GLU A 182 4.94 25.97 -12.05
C GLU A 182 4.29 25.03 -13.08
N PHE A 183 4.36 23.74 -12.84
CA PHE A 183 3.68 22.73 -13.67
C PHE A 183 2.16 22.89 -13.64
N LEU A 184 1.56 23.03 -12.46
CA LEU A 184 0.11 23.21 -12.31
C LEU A 184 -0.37 24.46 -13.05
N ASN A 185 0.32 25.59 -12.90
CA ASN A 185 -0.03 26.84 -13.59
C ASN A 185 0.03 26.68 -15.11
N ARG A 186 1.09 26.03 -15.63
CA ARG A 186 1.18 25.78 -17.08
C ARG A 186 0.09 24.86 -17.61
N PHE A 187 -0.28 23.87 -16.82
CA PHE A 187 -1.39 22.98 -17.16
C PHE A 187 -2.70 23.76 -17.23
N GLU A 188 -2.99 24.57 -16.21
CA GLU A 188 -4.18 25.41 -16.14
C GLU A 188 -4.23 26.41 -17.31
N GLU A 189 -3.12 27.09 -17.64
CA GLU A 189 -3.03 28.00 -18.77
C GLU A 189 -3.34 27.31 -20.11
N LYS A 190 -2.78 26.11 -20.34
CA LYS A 190 -2.95 25.37 -21.59
C LYS A 190 -4.33 24.74 -21.75
N THR A 191 -5.01 24.44 -20.64
CA THR A 191 -6.35 23.82 -20.63
C THR A 191 -7.48 24.84 -20.50
N GLY A 192 -7.17 26.11 -20.24
CA GLY A 192 -8.18 27.15 -20.05
C GLY A 192 -8.84 27.12 -18.66
N GLY A 193 -8.12 26.68 -17.63
CA GLY A 193 -8.55 26.73 -16.24
C GLY A 193 -8.88 25.39 -15.61
N GLU A 194 -8.53 24.27 -16.27
CA GLU A 194 -8.80 22.93 -15.75
C GLU A 194 -7.76 22.50 -14.73
N ALA A 195 -8.17 21.75 -13.69
CA ALA A 195 -7.29 21.29 -12.65
C ALA A 195 -6.60 19.97 -13.02
N TRP A 196 -5.27 19.89 -12.86
CA TRP A 196 -4.48 18.70 -13.20
C TRP A 196 -4.99 17.41 -12.57
N HIS A 197 -5.46 17.42 -11.34
CA HIS A 197 -5.88 16.22 -10.64
C HIS A 197 -7.05 15.48 -11.32
N ASP A 198 -7.88 16.19 -12.11
CA ASP A 198 -9.00 15.60 -12.83
C ASP A 198 -8.55 14.89 -14.12
N TYR A 199 -7.44 15.35 -14.70
CA TYR A 199 -6.92 14.90 -15.99
C TYR A 199 -5.66 14.03 -15.92
N ARG A 200 -5.05 13.86 -14.74
CA ARG A 200 -3.77 13.17 -14.57
C ARG A 200 -3.74 11.72 -15.07
N ASN A 201 -4.91 11.12 -15.28
CA ASN A 201 -5.07 9.75 -15.77
C ASN A 201 -5.78 9.71 -17.13
N ASP A 202 -6.03 10.86 -17.77
CA ASP A 202 -6.57 10.94 -19.12
C ASP A 202 -5.44 10.69 -20.11
N GLU A 203 -5.53 9.59 -20.88
CA GLU A 203 -4.48 9.17 -21.81
C GLU A 203 -4.21 10.21 -22.89
N LEU A 204 -5.26 10.90 -23.39
CA LEU A 204 -5.08 11.92 -24.43
C LEU A 204 -4.29 13.12 -23.89
N VAL A 205 -4.61 13.55 -22.68
CA VAL A 205 -3.91 14.66 -22.02
C VAL A 205 -2.47 14.27 -21.69
N VAL A 206 -2.28 13.07 -21.16
CA VAL A 206 -0.96 12.53 -20.80
C VAL A 206 -0.05 12.41 -22.03
N ASP A 207 -0.58 11.96 -23.16
CA ASP A 207 0.22 11.71 -24.36
C ASP A 207 0.46 12.96 -25.22
N SER A 208 -0.42 13.96 -25.14
CA SER A 208 -0.30 15.17 -25.98
C SER A 208 0.22 16.40 -25.22
N LEU A 209 -0.39 16.72 -24.09
CA LEU A 209 -0.13 17.98 -23.39
C LEU A 209 1.08 17.90 -22.45
N ILE A 210 1.23 16.77 -21.74
CA ILE A 210 2.33 16.62 -20.77
C ILE A 210 3.70 16.65 -21.43
N PRO A 211 3.94 16.04 -22.62
CA PRO A 211 5.21 16.19 -23.34
C PRO A 211 5.56 17.65 -23.67
N GLU A 212 4.59 18.49 -24.00
CA GLU A 212 4.82 19.92 -24.26
C GLU A 212 5.25 20.64 -22.98
N ILE A 213 4.51 20.44 -21.89
CA ILE A 213 4.81 21.06 -20.60
C ILE A 213 6.19 20.58 -20.07
N ALA A 214 6.49 19.29 -20.22
CA ALA A 214 7.77 18.72 -19.82
C ALA A 214 8.95 19.35 -20.59
N HIS A 215 8.78 19.54 -21.91
CA HIS A 215 9.78 20.25 -22.73
C HIS A 215 9.98 21.70 -22.29
N GLU A 216 8.91 22.44 -22.00
CA GLU A 216 8.98 23.81 -21.52
C GLU A 216 9.67 23.94 -20.16
N LEU A 217 9.39 22.99 -19.23
CA LEU A 217 9.99 22.99 -17.90
C LEU A 217 11.44 22.49 -17.89
N TYR A 218 11.77 21.55 -18.76
CA TYR A 218 13.09 20.91 -18.83
C TYR A 218 13.63 20.85 -20.27
N PRO A 219 13.89 21.99 -20.93
CA PRO A 219 14.31 22.00 -22.34
C PRO A 219 15.68 21.34 -22.57
N SER A 220 16.53 21.27 -21.55
CA SER A 220 17.81 20.57 -21.61
C SER A 220 17.67 19.04 -21.49
N LEU A 221 16.64 18.56 -20.79
CA LEU A 221 16.36 17.14 -20.65
C LEU A 221 15.48 16.63 -21.79
N PHE A 222 14.49 17.41 -22.16
CA PHE A 222 13.57 17.12 -23.27
C PHE A 222 13.73 18.17 -24.35
N THR A 223 14.60 17.91 -25.32
CA THR A 223 14.91 18.85 -26.42
C THR A 223 13.73 19.14 -27.33
N THR A 224 12.77 18.23 -27.38
CA THR A 224 11.48 18.35 -28.06
C THR A 224 10.40 17.69 -27.22
N PRO A 225 9.10 18.02 -27.41
CA PRO A 225 8.02 17.29 -26.73
C PRO A 225 8.08 15.77 -26.98
N ALA A 226 8.41 15.35 -28.20
CA ALA A 226 8.52 13.92 -28.55
C ALA A 226 9.62 13.19 -27.75
N SER A 227 10.65 13.89 -27.26
CA SER A 227 11.71 13.27 -26.45
C SER A 227 11.23 12.82 -25.08
N PHE A 228 10.19 13.43 -24.53
CA PHE A 228 9.52 12.93 -23.32
C PHE A 228 8.86 11.56 -23.56
N ASN A 229 8.22 11.37 -24.71
CA ASN A 229 7.55 10.11 -25.05
C ASN A 229 8.53 8.94 -25.18
N THR A 230 9.77 9.21 -25.59
CA THR A 230 10.82 8.20 -25.74
C THR A 230 11.67 8.01 -24.48
N ALA A 231 11.61 8.94 -23.52
CA ALA A 231 12.32 8.83 -22.25
C ALA A 231 11.76 7.69 -21.40
N THR A 232 12.61 7.09 -20.58
CA THR A 232 12.19 6.14 -19.54
C THR A 232 11.92 6.87 -18.22
N SER A 233 11.16 6.25 -17.32
CA SER A 233 10.91 6.79 -15.99
C SER A 233 12.20 7.00 -15.19
N GLU A 234 13.21 6.15 -15.40
CA GLU A 234 14.53 6.24 -14.76
C GLU A 234 15.30 7.50 -15.18
N VAL A 235 15.18 7.93 -16.43
CA VAL A 235 15.80 9.18 -16.91
C VAL A 235 15.11 10.41 -16.32
N ILE A 236 13.81 10.31 -16.10
CA ILE A 236 13.00 11.42 -15.57
C ILE A 236 13.21 11.56 -14.06
N ARG A 237 13.36 10.45 -13.35
CA ARG A 237 13.53 10.44 -11.89
C ARG A 237 14.75 11.24 -11.44
N PHE A 238 14.58 11.92 -10.31
CA PHE A 238 15.66 12.66 -9.66
C PHE A 238 16.51 11.74 -8.77
N GLU A 239 15.88 10.76 -8.11
CA GLU A 239 16.51 9.85 -7.17
C GLU A 239 16.75 8.46 -7.78
N ASN A 240 17.86 7.82 -7.44
CA ASN A 240 18.21 6.50 -7.95
C ASN A 240 17.79 5.36 -7.01
N ASP A 241 17.59 5.64 -5.72
CA ASP A 241 17.15 4.64 -4.74
C ASP A 241 15.63 4.62 -4.64
N ARG A 242 15.01 3.62 -5.29
CA ARG A 242 13.55 3.45 -5.28
C ARG A 242 12.99 3.16 -3.90
N VAL A 243 13.74 2.46 -3.07
CA VAL A 243 13.25 2.05 -1.75
C VAL A 243 13.19 3.26 -0.83
N GLN A 244 14.27 4.04 -0.80
CA GLN A 244 14.30 5.28 -0.03
C GLN A 244 13.23 6.24 -0.51
N GLU A 245 13.09 6.42 -1.81
CA GLU A 245 12.05 7.27 -2.40
C GLU A 245 10.64 6.82 -2.01
N MET A 246 10.34 5.51 -1.99
CA MET A 246 9.05 4.99 -1.52
C MET A 246 8.78 5.37 -0.06
N LEU A 247 9.76 5.19 0.81
CA LEU A 247 9.63 5.53 2.23
C LEU A 247 9.40 7.03 2.41
N ASP A 248 10.13 7.87 1.69
CA ASP A 248 9.99 9.31 1.76
C ASP A 248 8.61 9.78 1.27
N ILE A 249 8.13 9.24 0.14
CA ILE A 249 6.78 9.53 -0.36
C ILE A 249 5.72 9.16 0.68
N VAL A 250 5.85 7.99 1.31
CA VAL A 250 4.87 7.55 2.30
C VAL A 250 4.92 8.41 3.55
N ARG A 251 6.12 8.74 4.05
CA ARG A 251 6.31 9.61 5.23
C ARG A 251 5.79 11.03 4.98
N GLU A 252 6.15 11.62 3.85
CA GLU A 252 5.71 12.97 3.46
C GLU A 252 4.17 13.07 3.38
N ASN A 253 3.51 12.09 2.78
CA ASN A 253 2.06 12.12 2.57
C ASN A 253 1.26 11.69 3.81
N SER A 254 1.80 10.82 4.66
CA SER A 254 1.10 10.35 5.88
C SER A 254 1.41 11.16 7.12
N GLY A 255 2.55 11.84 7.17
CA GLY A 255 3.09 12.45 8.37
C GLY A 255 3.53 11.44 9.45
N LYS A 256 3.65 10.15 9.08
CA LYS A 256 4.03 9.07 10.00
C LYS A 256 5.45 8.61 9.73
N GLU A 257 6.20 8.36 10.79
CA GLU A 257 7.59 7.89 10.70
C GLU A 257 7.66 6.42 10.27
N HIS A 258 6.76 5.59 10.82
CA HIS A 258 6.76 4.15 10.55
C HIS A 258 5.89 3.80 9.35
N VAL A 259 6.38 2.85 8.54
CA VAL A 259 5.69 2.35 7.35
C VAL A 259 5.57 0.83 7.42
N ILE A 260 4.38 0.32 7.13
CA ILE A 260 4.12 -1.12 7.05
C ILE A 260 3.64 -1.44 5.63
N PHE A 261 4.41 -2.23 4.91
CA PHE A 261 3.99 -2.81 3.64
C PHE A 261 3.44 -4.22 3.86
N ILE A 262 2.22 -4.47 3.40
CA ILE A 262 1.60 -5.79 3.41
C ILE A 262 1.42 -6.23 1.96
N VAL A 263 2.11 -7.30 1.58
CA VAL A 263 2.07 -7.83 0.22
C VAL A 263 1.46 -9.23 0.26
N ASP A 264 0.28 -9.38 -0.34
CA ASP A 264 -0.41 -10.67 -0.43
C ASP A 264 -0.17 -11.35 -1.78
N GLU A 265 -0.44 -12.65 -1.84
CA GLU A 265 -0.30 -13.52 -3.01
C GLU A 265 1.13 -13.56 -3.62
N VAL A 266 2.14 -13.20 -2.82
CA VAL A 266 3.55 -13.19 -3.23
C VAL A 266 4.00 -14.56 -3.76
N GLY A 267 3.59 -15.64 -3.09
CA GLY A 267 3.97 -17.00 -3.48
C GLY A 267 3.49 -17.40 -4.88
N GLN A 268 2.28 -17.01 -5.25
CA GLN A 268 1.73 -17.24 -6.60
C GLN A 268 2.41 -16.35 -7.63
N TYR A 269 2.60 -15.08 -7.30
CA TYR A 269 3.23 -14.12 -8.18
C TYR A 269 4.68 -14.48 -8.49
N VAL A 270 5.48 -14.79 -7.49
CA VAL A 270 6.90 -15.13 -7.64
C VAL A 270 7.09 -16.54 -8.21
N GLY A 271 6.33 -17.53 -7.71
CA GLY A 271 6.44 -18.93 -8.13
C GLY A 271 7.86 -19.45 -8.00
N ALA A 272 8.32 -20.16 -9.03
CA ALA A 272 9.70 -20.71 -9.10
C ALA A 272 10.69 -19.76 -9.84
N ARG A 273 10.33 -18.50 -10.05
CA ARG A 273 11.14 -17.57 -10.84
C ARG A 273 12.24 -16.93 -10.00
N GLN A 274 13.45 -17.42 -10.19
CA GLN A 274 14.63 -16.99 -9.45
C GLN A 274 14.89 -15.47 -9.47
N PRO A 275 14.71 -14.75 -10.60
CA PRO A 275 14.89 -13.29 -10.60
C PRO A 275 13.92 -12.55 -9.67
N LEU A 276 12.66 -12.97 -9.60
CA LEU A 276 11.68 -12.35 -8.70
C LEU A 276 11.94 -12.68 -7.23
N ILE A 277 12.43 -13.89 -6.93
CA ILE A 277 12.86 -14.28 -5.59
C ILE A 277 14.02 -13.38 -5.12
N LEU A 278 15.01 -13.18 -5.97
CA LEU A 278 16.15 -12.31 -5.66
C LEU A 278 15.74 -10.84 -5.51
N ASN A 279 14.83 -10.38 -6.35
CA ASN A 279 14.28 -9.02 -6.23
C ASN A 279 13.54 -8.82 -4.90
N LEU A 280 12.71 -9.79 -4.49
CA LEU A 280 11.99 -9.74 -3.22
C LEU A 280 12.94 -9.75 -2.02
N ASP A 281 13.98 -10.58 -2.05
CA ASP A 281 15.03 -10.62 -1.01
C ASP A 281 15.79 -9.29 -0.94
N GLY A 282 16.15 -8.73 -2.10
CA GLY A 282 16.78 -7.42 -2.19
C GLY A 282 15.88 -6.30 -1.65
N LEU A 283 14.59 -6.31 -2.01
CA LEU A 283 13.60 -5.35 -1.51
C LEU A 283 13.49 -5.43 0.03
N ALA A 284 13.33 -6.64 0.57
CA ALA A 284 13.26 -6.84 2.02
C ALA A 284 14.52 -6.36 2.74
N LYS A 285 15.71 -6.50 2.15
CA LYS A 285 16.96 -6.00 2.69
C LYS A 285 17.10 -4.48 2.61
N ASN A 286 16.63 -3.86 1.53
CA ASN A 286 16.78 -2.43 1.31
C ASN A 286 15.73 -1.58 2.05
N ILE A 287 14.56 -2.14 2.39
CA ILE A 287 13.58 -1.45 3.25
C ILE A 287 14.13 -1.20 4.68
N LYS A 288 15.20 -1.89 5.05
CA LYS A 288 15.87 -1.82 6.35
C LYS A 288 16.77 -0.62 6.55
N ALA A 289 17.38 -0.16 5.49
CA ALA A 289 18.37 0.91 5.52
C ALA A 289 17.71 2.29 5.64
#